data_41276c17de3e15f6589a3371c1c9e141
#
_entry.id   41276c17de3e15f6589a3371c1c9e141
#
_cell.length_a   1.000
_cell.length_b   1.000
_cell.length_c   1.000
_cell.angle_alpha   90.00
_cell.angle_beta   90.00
_cell.angle_gamma   90.00
#
_symmetry.space_group_name_H-M   'P 1'
#
loop_
_entity.id
_entity.type
_entity.pdbx_description
1 polymer ?
#
loop_
_entity_poly.entity_id
_entity_poly.type
_entity_poly.pdbx_seq_one_letter_code
_entity_poly.pdbx_strand_id
1 'polypeptide(L)'
;MNPIYLDYQATTPLAPEAADAMRPWLEDKFANPHSPHRLGREAAAAVEAAREEVLAALNPPPAHVERSRDTGSLYFTSGATEALNWALKGALTRLPPERRRIVTLATEHAAVLDSVEWLGRMGAELDILPVGPDGLIDLDLAAGRITDRTGMVAAMLVNNEIGVIQPIAELAGLARARGALFLCDAVQGFGRVPLPLAACDLVAVSAHKVHGPKGVGALWVREGVELEPLLHGGGQEGGLRSGTLSPALCAGFGAAAKLMLNRREEDHRHAERLWAMALAPLGAGWELNGSALYRYRGNLNIRRRGVDPARLMADVRRVAFSAGSACASGSGRPSHVLRAIGLKDAEARSSIRLGFGRYTTEDELVTALTLIDAAAERQLDPAI
;
A
#
# COMPACT_ATOMS: atom_id res chain seq x y z
N MET A 1 27.69 9.53 -8.79
CA MET A 1 26.45 9.14 -9.49
C MET A 1 25.46 8.69 -8.43
N ASN A 2 24.20 9.11 -8.53
CA ASN A 2 23.15 8.59 -7.66
C ASN A 2 22.96 7.08 -7.92
N PRO A 3 22.64 6.27 -6.88
CA PRO A 3 22.33 4.87 -7.09
C PRO A 3 21.06 4.70 -7.93
N ILE A 4 21.00 3.61 -8.72
CA ILE A 4 19.77 3.18 -9.40
C ILE A 4 18.76 2.79 -8.33
N TYR A 5 17.58 3.41 -8.33
CA TYR A 5 16.58 3.21 -7.28
C TYR A 5 15.52 2.20 -7.70
N LEU A 6 15.56 1.01 -7.10
CA LEU A 6 14.62 -0.10 -7.31
C LEU A 6 13.92 -0.54 -6.02
N ASP A 7 13.42 0.43 -5.23
CA ASP A 7 12.68 0.12 -3.99
C ASP A 7 11.35 0.89 -3.89
N TYR A 8 10.60 0.94 -4.99
CA TYR A 8 9.33 1.69 -5.11
C TYR A 8 8.24 1.21 -4.16
N GLN A 9 8.30 -0.02 -3.65
CA GLN A 9 7.36 -0.51 -2.64
C GLN A 9 7.65 0.07 -1.25
N ALA A 10 8.89 0.47 -0.97
CA ALA A 10 9.22 1.15 0.28
C ALA A 10 8.78 2.62 0.24
N THR A 11 9.14 3.34 -0.82
CA THR A 11 8.69 4.72 -1.11
C THR A 11 8.95 5.04 -2.57
N THR A 12 8.24 5.98 -3.15
CA THR A 12 8.49 6.46 -4.51
C THR A 12 9.22 7.81 -4.49
N PRO A 13 9.97 8.18 -5.53
CA PRO A 13 10.46 9.54 -5.70
C PRO A 13 9.30 10.53 -5.69
N LEU A 14 9.49 11.68 -5.06
CA LEU A 14 8.50 12.76 -5.07
C LEU A 14 8.38 13.32 -6.49
N ALA A 15 7.15 13.42 -7.00
CA ALA A 15 6.90 14.03 -8.30
C ALA A 15 7.21 15.54 -8.27
N PRO A 16 7.82 16.12 -9.33
CA PRO A 16 8.05 17.57 -9.41
C PRO A 16 6.76 18.36 -9.19
N GLU A 17 5.66 17.94 -9.77
CA GLU A 17 4.34 18.58 -9.65
C GLU A 17 3.82 18.57 -8.19
N ALA A 18 4.10 17.51 -7.45
CA ALA A 18 3.77 17.43 -6.03
C ALA A 18 4.65 18.39 -5.21
N ALA A 19 5.95 18.46 -5.51
CA ALA A 19 6.88 19.40 -4.87
C ALA A 19 6.47 20.86 -5.12
N ASP A 20 6.10 21.19 -6.34
CA ASP A 20 5.68 22.55 -6.73
C ASP A 20 4.34 22.93 -6.05
N ALA A 21 3.40 21.99 -5.93
CA ALA A 21 2.15 22.22 -5.19
C ALA A 21 2.37 22.45 -3.70
N MET A 22 3.40 21.85 -3.11
CA MET A 22 3.76 22.03 -1.70
C MET A 22 4.45 23.37 -1.42
N ARG A 23 5.31 23.84 -2.34
CA ARG A 23 6.21 24.96 -2.14
C ARG A 23 5.56 26.23 -1.58
N PRO A 24 4.43 26.75 -2.12
CA PRO A 24 3.81 27.97 -1.60
C PRO A 24 3.39 27.88 -0.13
N TRP A 25 3.02 26.67 0.31
CA TRP A 25 2.56 26.41 1.69
C TRP A 25 3.70 26.19 2.68
N LEU A 26 4.93 25.99 2.18
CA LEU A 26 6.14 25.87 2.98
C LEU A 26 6.87 27.22 3.09
N GLU A 27 6.74 28.10 2.10
CA GLU A 27 7.49 29.35 2.00
C GLU A 27 6.64 30.57 2.45
N ASP A 28 5.49 30.81 1.80
CA ASP A 28 4.74 32.06 1.96
C ASP A 28 3.41 31.93 2.65
N LYS A 29 2.69 30.80 2.49
CA LYS A 29 1.32 30.57 2.92
C LYS A 29 1.24 29.73 4.19
N PHE A 30 1.66 30.29 5.31
CA PHE A 30 1.82 29.57 6.59
C PHE A 30 0.57 29.48 7.44
N ALA A 31 -0.60 29.99 7.00
CA ALA A 31 -1.78 30.12 7.85
C ALA A 31 -2.41 28.76 8.21
N ASN A 32 -2.95 28.70 9.44
CA ASN A 32 -3.72 27.55 9.89
C ASN A 32 -5.05 27.45 9.11
N PRO A 33 -5.39 26.31 8.50
CA PRO A 33 -6.63 26.14 7.72
C PRO A 33 -7.92 26.27 8.54
N HIS A 34 -7.83 26.22 9.87
CA HIS A 34 -8.99 26.43 10.75
C HIS A 34 -9.17 27.86 11.23
N SER A 35 -8.28 28.78 10.83
CA SER A 35 -8.42 30.19 11.18
C SER A 35 -9.53 30.88 10.35
N PRO A 36 -10.40 31.70 10.96
CA PRO A 36 -11.54 32.31 10.25
C PRO A 36 -11.18 33.47 9.33
N HIS A 37 -9.94 33.96 9.39
CA HIS A 37 -9.49 35.07 8.53
C HIS A 37 -9.14 34.57 7.10
N ARG A 38 -8.95 35.52 6.17
CA ARG A 38 -8.74 35.25 4.74
C ARG A 38 -7.66 34.23 4.47
N LEU A 39 -6.50 34.35 5.12
CA LEU A 39 -5.38 33.41 4.89
C LEU A 39 -5.68 31.98 5.36
N GLY A 40 -6.44 31.83 6.48
CA GLY A 40 -6.89 30.53 6.93
C GLY A 40 -7.88 29.88 5.97
N ARG A 41 -8.85 30.66 5.44
CA ARG A 41 -9.78 30.16 4.42
C ARG A 41 -9.08 29.75 3.12
N GLU A 42 -8.03 30.47 2.72
CA GLU A 42 -7.20 30.09 1.56
C GLU A 42 -6.51 28.72 1.81
N ALA A 43 -5.96 28.52 2.99
CA ALA A 43 -5.35 27.25 3.39
C ALA A 43 -6.39 26.11 3.45
N ALA A 44 -7.59 26.36 3.99
CA ALA A 44 -8.70 25.42 4.00
C ALA A 44 -9.13 25.03 2.58
N ALA A 45 -9.25 25.99 1.68
CA ALA A 45 -9.61 25.75 0.28
C ALA A 45 -8.57 24.85 -0.44
N ALA A 46 -7.29 25.00 -0.13
CA ALA A 46 -6.24 24.12 -0.68
C ALA A 46 -6.34 22.69 -0.15
N VAL A 47 -6.68 22.51 1.13
CA VAL A 47 -6.92 21.19 1.72
C VAL A 47 -8.13 20.52 1.05
N GLU A 48 -9.24 21.25 0.85
CA GLU A 48 -10.43 20.70 0.21
C GLU A 48 -10.19 20.38 -1.28
N ALA A 49 -9.50 21.23 -2.02
CA ALA A 49 -9.11 20.93 -3.40
C ALA A 49 -8.24 19.65 -3.49
N ALA A 50 -7.30 19.48 -2.56
CA ALA A 50 -6.50 18.25 -2.49
C ALA A 50 -7.36 17.02 -2.15
N ARG A 51 -8.37 17.17 -1.27
CA ARG A 51 -9.32 16.09 -0.94
C ARG A 51 -10.10 15.65 -2.17
N GLU A 52 -10.59 16.60 -2.95
CA GLU A 52 -11.32 16.33 -4.20
C GLU A 52 -10.46 15.59 -5.22
N GLU A 53 -9.18 15.95 -5.37
CA GLU A 53 -8.26 15.27 -6.31
C GLU A 53 -7.96 13.83 -5.85
N VAL A 54 -7.80 13.59 -4.55
CA VAL A 54 -7.59 12.22 -4.02
C VAL A 54 -8.87 11.39 -4.18
N LEU A 55 -10.04 11.93 -3.89
CA LEU A 55 -11.33 11.26 -4.12
C LEU A 55 -11.55 10.92 -5.61
N ALA A 56 -11.22 11.85 -6.51
CA ALA A 56 -11.30 11.61 -7.95
C ALA A 56 -10.39 10.46 -8.40
N ALA A 57 -9.22 10.34 -7.78
CA ALA A 57 -8.27 9.28 -8.08
C ALA A 57 -8.65 7.91 -7.49
N LEU A 58 -9.37 7.90 -6.36
CA LEU A 58 -9.92 6.66 -5.78
C LEU A 58 -11.05 6.07 -6.63
N ASN A 59 -11.88 6.94 -7.22
CA ASN A 59 -13.02 6.56 -8.06
C ASN A 59 -12.92 7.23 -9.44
N PRO A 60 -11.96 6.81 -10.29
CA PRO A 60 -11.83 7.38 -11.62
C PRO A 60 -13.09 7.08 -12.43
N PRO A 61 -13.75 8.12 -13.02
CA PRO A 61 -14.93 7.89 -13.84
C PRO A 61 -14.56 6.97 -15.02
N PRO A 62 -15.43 6.01 -15.37
CA PRO A 62 -15.30 5.31 -16.65
C PRO A 62 -15.27 6.33 -17.80
N ALA A 63 -14.47 6.06 -18.84
CA ALA A 63 -14.48 6.88 -20.02
C ALA A 63 -15.94 7.02 -20.51
N HIS A 64 -16.48 8.24 -20.59
CA HIS A 64 -17.85 8.58 -21.05
C HIS A 64 -19.02 8.38 -20.07
N VAL A 65 -18.79 8.19 -18.77
CA VAL A 65 -19.87 8.14 -17.76
C VAL A 65 -19.70 9.26 -16.73
N GLU A 66 -20.78 9.99 -16.44
CA GLU A 66 -20.80 10.91 -15.30
C GLU A 66 -20.47 10.15 -14.01
N ARG A 67 -19.71 10.80 -13.10
CA ARG A 67 -19.29 10.21 -11.81
C ARG A 67 -20.49 9.56 -11.15
N SER A 68 -20.44 8.23 -10.95
CA SER A 68 -21.28 7.61 -9.95
C SER A 68 -20.89 8.24 -8.63
N ARG A 69 -21.86 8.79 -7.91
CA ARG A 69 -21.65 9.27 -6.53
C ARG A 69 -21.52 8.03 -5.65
N ASP A 70 -20.34 7.39 -5.65
CA ASP A 70 -19.99 6.53 -4.54
C ASP A 70 -19.89 7.46 -3.32
N THR A 71 -20.95 7.39 -2.51
CA THR A 71 -21.14 8.26 -1.40
C THR A 71 -20.21 7.83 -0.27
N GLY A 72 -19.15 8.60 -0.05
CA GLY A 72 -18.19 8.40 1.02
C GLY A 72 -17.33 9.65 1.24
N SER A 73 -16.75 9.75 2.41
CA SER A 73 -15.89 10.87 2.82
C SER A 73 -14.44 10.43 2.91
N LEU A 74 -13.53 11.31 2.51
CA LEU A 74 -12.09 11.10 2.66
C LEU A 74 -11.60 11.93 3.86
N TYR A 75 -10.79 11.33 4.71
CA TYR A 75 -10.16 11.96 5.86
C TYR A 75 -8.64 11.86 5.73
N PHE A 76 -7.94 12.98 5.86
CA PHE A 76 -6.48 12.98 5.85
C PHE A 76 -5.93 12.44 7.18
N THR A 77 -4.88 11.64 7.05
CA THR A 77 -4.12 11.03 8.15
C THR A 77 -2.63 11.30 7.97
N SER A 78 -1.81 10.95 8.95
CA SER A 78 -0.34 11.06 8.82
C SER A 78 0.28 10.01 7.88
N GLY A 79 -0.51 9.03 7.46
CA GLY A 79 -0.12 7.94 6.57
C GLY A 79 -1.06 6.75 6.72
N ALA A 80 -0.84 5.73 5.92
CA ALA A 80 -1.70 4.55 5.91
C ALA A 80 -1.69 3.78 7.23
N THR A 81 -0.60 3.77 7.98
CA THR A 81 -0.55 3.13 9.30
C THR A 81 -1.57 3.74 10.26
N GLU A 82 -1.70 5.07 10.28
CA GLU A 82 -2.75 5.74 11.06
C GLU A 82 -4.14 5.41 10.51
N ALA A 83 -4.33 5.46 9.19
CA ALA A 83 -5.60 5.17 8.54
C ALA A 83 -6.10 3.74 8.85
N LEU A 84 -5.22 2.73 8.76
CA LEU A 84 -5.53 1.33 9.06
C LEU A 84 -5.82 1.12 10.56
N ASN A 85 -5.02 1.72 11.45
CA ASN A 85 -5.27 1.68 12.89
C ASN A 85 -6.62 2.30 13.25
N TRP A 86 -6.92 3.45 12.66
CA TRP A 86 -8.19 4.13 12.90
C TRP A 86 -9.37 3.32 12.37
N ALA A 87 -9.29 2.83 11.14
CA ALA A 87 -10.33 2.00 10.55
C ALA A 87 -10.64 0.77 11.40
N LEU A 88 -9.62 -0.01 11.79
CA LEU A 88 -9.77 -1.23 12.58
C LEU A 88 -10.31 -0.93 13.99
N LYS A 89 -9.67 0.00 14.71
CA LYS A 89 -10.03 0.31 16.09
C LYS A 89 -11.36 1.07 16.17
N GLY A 90 -11.53 2.08 15.31
CA GLY A 90 -12.71 2.93 15.30
C GLY A 90 -13.99 2.20 14.88
N ALA A 91 -13.90 1.31 13.89
CA ALA A 91 -15.06 0.52 13.49
C ALA A 91 -15.42 -0.53 14.54
N LEU A 92 -14.43 -1.27 15.06
CA LEU A 92 -14.69 -2.36 16.01
C LEU A 92 -15.35 -1.89 17.30
N THR A 93 -15.03 -0.68 17.78
CA THR A 93 -15.65 -0.09 18.98
C THR A 93 -17.14 0.22 18.78
N ARG A 94 -17.58 0.46 17.54
CA ARG A 94 -18.97 0.72 17.18
C ARG A 94 -19.78 -0.57 16.96
N LEU A 95 -19.11 -1.72 16.79
CA LEU A 95 -19.77 -2.98 16.58
C LEU A 95 -20.25 -3.61 17.92
N PRO A 96 -21.40 -4.29 17.92
CA PRO A 96 -21.87 -4.97 19.10
C PRO A 96 -20.91 -6.12 19.48
N PRO A 97 -20.84 -6.49 20.77
CA PRO A 97 -19.88 -7.48 21.28
C PRO A 97 -19.88 -8.81 20.53
N GLU A 98 -21.06 -9.30 20.13
CA GLU A 98 -21.25 -10.55 19.40
C GLU A 98 -20.71 -10.54 17.97
N ARG A 99 -20.39 -9.35 17.44
CA ARG A 99 -19.83 -9.14 16.09
C ARG A 99 -18.40 -8.58 16.10
N ARG A 100 -17.65 -8.81 17.16
CA ARG A 100 -16.26 -8.36 17.28
C ARG A 100 -15.25 -9.42 16.79
N ARG A 101 -15.63 -10.20 15.78
CA ARG A 101 -14.69 -11.08 15.08
C ARG A 101 -14.12 -10.36 13.87
N ILE A 102 -12.79 -10.40 13.73
CA ILE A 102 -12.04 -9.83 12.62
C ILE A 102 -11.45 -10.98 11.82
N VAL A 103 -11.68 -10.96 10.51
CA VAL A 103 -11.06 -11.88 9.55
C VAL A 103 -10.04 -11.09 8.73
N THR A 104 -8.81 -11.59 8.60
CA THR A 104 -7.74 -10.96 7.80
C THR A 104 -6.82 -12.01 7.20
N LEU A 105 -5.84 -11.60 6.37
CA LEU A 105 -4.95 -12.53 5.69
C LEU A 105 -3.57 -12.58 6.35
N ALA A 106 -2.92 -13.74 6.33
CA ALA A 106 -1.58 -13.92 6.88
C ALA A 106 -0.49 -13.09 6.17
N THR A 107 -0.80 -12.55 5.01
CA THR A 107 0.12 -11.73 4.18
C THR A 107 -0.09 -10.23 4.33
N GLU A 108 -0.95 -9.79 5.25
CA GLU A 108 -1.20 -8.37 5.49
C GLU A 108 0.05 -7.62 5.96
N HIS A 109 0.04 -6.30 5.76
CA HIS A 109 1.08 -5.43 6.31
C HIS A 109 1.03 -5.44 7.86
N ALA A 110 2.20 -5.25 8.50
CA ALA A 110 2.30 -5.17 9.97
C ALA A 110 1.32 -4.17 10.60
N ALA A 111 0.98 -3.06 9.92
CA ALA A 111 -0.01 -2.10 10.41
C ALA A 111 -1.42 -2.71 10.59
N VAL A 112 -1.77 -3.74 9.82
CA VAL A 112 -3.00 -4.52 10.00
C VAL A 112 -2.78 -5.61 11.05
N LEU A 113 -1.77 -6.48 10.88
CA LEU A 113 -1.54 -7.63 11.76
C LEU A 113 -1.33 -7.22 13.22
N ASP A 114 -0.47 -6.24 13.48
CA ASP A 114 -0.20 -5.77 14.85
C ASP A 114 -1.45 -5.09 15.46
N SER A 115 -2.25 -4.40 14.62
CA SER A 115 -3.49 -3.77 15.09
C SER A 115 -4.57 -4.81 15.44
N VAL A 116 -4.76 -5.84 14.61
CA VAL A 116 -5.74 -6.90 14.93
C VAL A 116 -5.28 -7.73 16.12
N GLU A 117 -3.96 -8.00 16.24
CA GLU A 117 -3.41 -8.68 17.41
C GLU A 117 -3.64 -7.87 18.70
N TRP A 118 -3.45 -6.53 18.63
CA TRP A 118 -3.78 -5.65 19.76
C TRP A 118 -5.28 -5.72 20.09
N LEU A 119 -6.17 -5.68 19.09
CA LEU A 119 -7.61 -5.81 19.28
C LEU A 119 -7.99 -7.18 19.87
N GLY A 120 -7.26 -8.25 19.51
CA GLY A 120 -7.42 -9.57 20.14
C GLY A 120 -7.15 -9.53 21.65
N ARG A 121 -6.10 -8.85 22.09
CA ARG A 121 -5.83 -8.62 23.52
C ARG A 121 -6.92 -7.79 24.21
N MET A 122 -7.65 -6.98 23.44
CA MET A 122 -8.80 -6.20 23.93
C MET A 122 -10.14 -6.97 23.83
N GLY A 123 -10.11 -8.25 23.50
CA GLY A 123 -11.29 -9.14 23.51
C GLY A 123 -11.95 -9.35 22.14
N ALA A 124 -11.34 -8.93 21.04
CA ALA A 124 -11.81 -9.31 19.71
C ALA A 124 -11.45 -10.76 19.39
N GLU A 125 -12.31 -11.47 18.66
CA GLU A 125 -11.99 -12.78 18.09
C GLU A 125 -11.23 -12.57 16.77
N LEU A 126 -10.08 -13.24 16.62
CA LEU A 126 -9.23 -13.09 15.43
C LEU A 126 -9.26 -14.36 14.59
N ASP A 127 -9.32 -14.18 13.28
CA ASP A 127 -9.16 -15.25 12.31
C ASP A 127 -8.25 -14.80 11.19
N ILE A 128 -7.00 -15.26 11.24
CA ILE A 128 -5.97 -14.93 10.25
C ILE A 128 -5.93 -16.07 9.24
N LEU A 129 -6.45 -15.82 8.05
CA LEU A 129 -6.59 -16.83 7.00
C LEU A 129 -5.24 -17.06 6.29
N PRO A 130 -4.86 -18.32 6.05
CA PRO A 130 -3.72 -18.65 5.23
C PRO A 130 -3.96 -18.27 3.77
N VAL A 131 -2.88 -18.16 3.00
CA VAL A 131 -2.91 -18.02 1.54
C VAL A 131 -2.25 -19.23 0.88
N GLY A 132 -2.51 -19.43 -0.40
CA GLY A 132 -1.83 -20.44 -1.21
C GLY A 132 -0.35 -20.11 -1.47
N PRO A 133 0.43 -21.06 -2.04
CA PRO A 133 1.83 -20.83 -2.43
C PRO A 133 2.01 -19.71 -3.46
N ASP A 134 0.96 -19.41 -4.22
CA ASP A 134 0.87 -18.27 -5.15
C ASP A 134 0.57 -16.93 -4.45
N GLY A 135 0.30 -16.95 -3.15
CA GLY A 135 -0.02 -15.79 -2.33
C GLY A 135 -1.49 -15.35 -2.39
N LEU A 136 -2.35 -16.08 -3.09
CA LEU A 136 -3.79 -15.79 -3.17
C LEU A 136 -4.55 -16.45 -2.04
N ILE A 137 -5.62 -15.78 -1.59
CA ILE A 137 -6.60 -16.36 -0.68
C ILE A 137 -7.48 -17.38 -1.42
N ASP A 138 -7.79 -18.48 -0.75
CA ASP A 138 -8.84 -19.39 -1.18
C ASP A 138 -10.21 -18.82 -0.77
N LEU A 139 -11.05 -18.50 -1.78
CA LEU A 139 -12.36 -17.90 -1.57
C LEU A 139 -13.35 -18.84 -0.92
N ASP A 140 -13.25 -20.16 -1.13
CA ASP A 140 -14.11 -21.16 -0.48
C ASP A 140 -13.77 -21.25 1.02
N LEU A 141 -12.47 -21.24 1.34
CA LEU A 141 -12.02 -21.14 2.72
C LEU A 141 -12.54 -19.84 3.37
N ALA A 142 -12.39 -18.70 2.70
CA ALA A 142 -12.87 -17.42 3.21
C ALA A 142 -14.39 -17.43 3.44
N ALA A 143 -15.17 -17.99 2.51
CA ALA A 143 -16.63 -18.12 2.64
C ALA A 143 -17.04 -18.94 3.85
N GLY A 144 -16.30 -20.02 4.17
CA GLY A 144 -16.54 -20.85 5.35
C GLY A 144 -16.14 -20.20 6.67
N ARG A 145 -15.22 -19.22 6.64
CA ARG A 145 -14.67 -18.56 7.84
C ARG A 145 -15.34 -17.22 8.15
N ILE A 146 -15.90 -16.52 7.13
CA ILE A 146 -16.67 -15.29 7.30
C ILE A 146 -18.11 -15.68 7.68
N THR A 147 -18.49 -15.39 8.92
CA THR A 147 -19.78 -15.82 9.52
C THR A 147 -20.57 -14.61 10.01
N ASP A 148 -21.77 -14.81 10.50
CA ASP A 148 -22.63 -13.76 11.08
C ASP A 148 -22.01 -13.10 12.33
N ARG A 149 -21.00 -13.74 12.96
CA ARG A 149 -20.20 -13.17 14.05
C ARG A 149 -19.09 -12.23 13.55
N THR A 150 -18.76 -12.29 12.25
CA THR A 150 -17.74 -11.44 11.66
C THR A 150 -18.24 -10.00 11.61
N GLY A 151 -17.53 -9.09 12.24
CA GLY A 151 -17.82 -7.66 12.19
C GLY A 151 -17.01 -6.94 11.14
N MET A 152 -15.78 -7.44 10.86
CA MET A 152 -14.90 -6.83 9.88
C MET A 152 -14.06 -7.89 9.14
N VAL A 153 -13.88 -7.66 7.84
CA VAL A 153 -12.87 -8.32 7.00
C VAL A 153 -11.88 -7.27 6.56
N ALA A 154 -10.58 -7.53 6.73
CA ALA A 154 -9.52 -6.64 6.29
C ALA A 154 -8.59 -7.38 5.32
N ALA A 155 -8.35 -6.82 4.13
CA ALA A 155 -7.44 -7.39 3.15
C ALA A 155 -6.75 -6.32 2.32
N MET A 156 -5.45 -6.53 2.02
CA MET A 156 -4.72 -5.64 1.13
C MET A 156 -5.00 -5.96 -0.34
N LEU A 157 -5.12 -4.92 -1.16
CA LEU A 157 -5.36 -5.07 -2.60
C LEU A 157 -4.13 -5.62 -3.33
N VAL A 158 -2.95 -5.08 -3.03
CA VAL A 158 -1.68 -5.52 -3.62
C VAL A 158 -0.67 -5.73 -2.51
N ASN A 159 -0.08 -6.91 -2.45
CA ASN A 159 0.92 -7.21 -1.43
C ASN A 159 2.22 -6.42 -1.68
N ASN A 160 2.72 -5.75 -0.64
CA ASN A 160 3.90 -4.89 -0.71
C ASN A 160 5.23 -5.65 -0.86
N GLU A 161 5.26 -6.95 -0.59
CA GLU A 161 6.46 -7.77 -0.73
C GLU A 161 6.46 -8.54 -2.05
N ILE A 162 5.43 -9.33 -2.32
CA ILE A 162 5.36 -10.24 -3.46
C ILE A 162 4.54 -9.70 -4.65
N GLY A 163 3.90 -8.54 -4.50
CA GLY A 163 3.15 -7.89 -5.57
C GLY A 163 1.82 -8.55 -5.95
N VAL A 164 1.40 -9.61 -5.26
CA VAL A 164 0.17 -10.36 -5.55
C VAL A 164 -1.06 -9.49 -5.33
N ILE A 165 -2.01 -9.55 -6.26
CA ILE A 165 -3.29 -8.83 -6.24
C ILE A 165 -4.35 -9.76 -5.67
N GLN A 166 -4.99 -9.37 -4.57
CA GLN A 166 -6.07 -10.15 -3.95
C GLN A 166 -7.43 -9.89 -4.63
N PRO A 167 -8.35 -10.86 -4.63
CA PRO A 167 -9.70 -10.74 -5.18
C PRO A 167 -10.60 -9.94 -4.21
N ILE A 168 -10.36 -8.63 -4.11
CA ILE A 168 -11.01 -7.74 -3.13
C ILE A 168 -12.53 -7.66 -3.35
N ALA A 169 -13.00 -7.63 -4.60
CA ALA A 169 -14.43 -7.53 -4.87
C ALA A 169 -15.20 -8.75 -4.37
N GLU A 170 -14.64 -9.94 -4.57
CA GLU A 170 -15.19 -11.22 -4.12
C GLU A 170 -15.17 -11.32 -2.59
N LEU A 171 -14.03 -11.01 -1.96
CA LEU A 171 -13.93 -11.01 -0.49
C LEU A 171 -14.90 -10.02 0.16
N ALA A 172 -15.02 -8.81 -0.41
CA ALA A 172 -15.96 -7.81 0.05
C ALA A 172 -17.42 -8.26 -0.14
N GLY A 173 -17.71 -9.00 -1.21
CA GLY A 173 -19.01 -9.64 -1.43
C GLY A 173 -19.34 -10.64 -0.34
N LEU A 174 -18.39 -11.50 0.06
CA LEU A 174 -18.54 -12.45 1.16
C LEU A 174 -18.78 -11.72 2.50
N ALA A 175 -18.02 -10.66 2.79
CA ALA A 175 -18.20 -9.85 3.98
C ALA A 175 -19.60 -9.22 4.03
N ARG A 176 -20.02 -8.58 2.93
CA ARG A 176 -21.33 -7.94 2.81
C ARG A 176 -22.50 -8.92 2.97
N ALA A 177 -22.37 -10.13 2.44
CA ALA A 177 -23.39 -11.18 2.59
C ALA A 177 -23.63 -11.58 4.06
N ARG A 178 -22.67 -11.31 4.94
CA ARG A 178 -22.74 -11.51 6.40
C ARG A 178 -22.91 -10.20 7.19
N GLY A 179 -23.12 -9.08 6.51
CA GLY A 179 -23.21 -7.75 7.12
C GLY A 179 -21.93 -7.32 7.84
N ALA A 180 -20.78 -7.86 7.47
CA ALA A 180 -19.47 -7.44 7.97
C ALA A 180 -18.95 -6.24 7.15
N LEU A 181 -18.24 -5.31 7.80
CA LEU A 181 -17.52 -4.24 7.13
C LEU A 181 -16.30 -4.80 6.39
N PHE A 182 -15.97 -4.18 5.25
CA PHE A 182 -14.78 -4.52 4.49
C PHE A 182 -13.78 -3.35 4.45
N LEU A 183 -12.59 -3.59 5.03
CA LEU A 183 -11.45 -2.67 4.97
C LEU A 183 -10.47 -3.14 3.91
N CYS A 184 -10.20 -2.27 2.93
CA CYS A 184 -9.17 -2.49 1.93
C CYS A 184 -7.90 -1.67 2.27
N ASP A 185 -6.78 -2.33 2.50
CA ASP A 185 -5.47 -1.68 2.40
C ASP A 185 -5.12 -1.53 0.92
N ALA A 186 -5.36 -0.34 0.37
CA ALA A 186 -5.09 -0.02 -1.03
C ALA A 186 -3.72 0.66 -1.24
N VAL A 187 -2.86 0.69 -0.23
CA VAL A 187 -1.60 1.45 -0.24
C VAL A 187 -0.70 1.12 -1.43
N GLN A 188 -0.57 -0.14 -1.77
CA GLN A 188 0.23 -0.57 -2.93
C GLN A 188 -0.60 -0.69 -4.22
N GLY A 189 -1.94 -0.72 -4.10
CA GLY A 189 -2.84 -0.86 -5.24
C GLY A 189 -3.30 0.48 -5.83
N PHE A 190 -3.42 1.52 -5.01
CA PHE A 190 -3.91 2.84 -5.40
C PHE A 190 -3.13 3.39 -6.61
N GLY A 191 -3.87 3.63 -7.71
CA GLY A 191 -3.34 4.11 -8.97
C GLY A 191 -2.51 3.13 -9.80
N ARG A 192 -2.28 1.92 -9.30
CA ARG A 192 -1.49 0.89 -9.98
C ARG A 192 -2.34 -0.23 -10.57
N VAL A 193 -3.41 -0.56 -9.88
CA VAL A 193 -4.38 -1.57 -10.31
C VAL A 193 -5.80 -1.04 -10.09
N PRO A 194 -6.83 -1.60 -10.75
CA PRO A 194 -8.21 -1.23 -10.47
C PRO A 194 -8.57 -1.44 -9.00
N LEU A 195 -9.13 -0.41 -8.36
CA LEU A 195 -9.64 -0.48 -7.00
C LEU A 195 -11.15 -0.66 -7.06
N PRO A 196 -11.73 -1.76 -6.51
CA PRO A 196 -13.17 -1.96 -6.48
C PRO A 196 -13.81 -1.17 -5.31
N LEU A 197 -13.74 0.17 -5.39
CA LEU A 197 -14.18 1.09 -4.32
C LEU A 197 -15.63 0.82 -3.89
N ALA A 198 -16.51 0.58 -4.88
CA ALA A 198 -17.93 0.27 -4.65
C ALA A 198 -18.15 -1.00 -3.79
N ALA A 199 -17.19 -1.90 -3.72
CA ALA A 199 -17.25 -3.08 -2.86
C ALA A 199 -16.77 -2.83 -1.43
N CYS A 200 -15.92 -1.81 -1.20
CA CYS A 200 -15.27 -1.55 0.09
C CYS A 200 -16.12 -0.63 0.98
N ASP A 201 -15.99 -0.75 2.29
CA ASP A 201 -16.58 0.17 3.29
C ASP A 201 -15.53 1.16 3.82
N LEU A 202 -14.28 0.75 3.86
CA LEU A 202 -13.13 1.52 4.32
C LEU A 202 -11.96 1.28 3.37
N VAL A 203 -11.24 2.33 2.96
CA VAL A 203 -10.06 2.22 2.09
C VAL A 203 -8.94 3.11 2.60
N ALA A 204 -7.78 2.52 2.86
CA ALA A 204 -6.58 3.23 3.30
C ALA A 204 -5.59 3.42 2.15
N VAL A 205 -5.06 4.66 2.01
CA VAL A 205 -4.06 5.03 1.01
C VAL A 205 -2.95 5.90 1.59
N SER A 206 -1.81 5.99 0.91
CA SER A 206 -0.67 6.80 1.35
C SER A 206 -0.01 7.53 0.17
N ALA A 207 0.26 8.82 0.35
CA ALA A 207 0.79 9.68 -0.70
C ALA A 207 2.16 9.23 -1.23
N HIS A 208 3.07 8.82 -0.33
CA HIS A 208 4.44 8.47 -0.70
C HIS A 208 4.58 7.17 -1.51
N LYS A 209 3.50 6.45 -1.74
CA LYS A 209 3.47 5.27 -2.63
C LYS A 209 3.07 5.65 -4.05
N VAL A 210 2.57 6.86 -4.27
CA VAL A 210 2.10 7.37 -5.56
C VAL A 210 2.78 8.68 -5.95
N HIS A 211 4.06 8.82 -5.61
CA HIS A 211 4.89 10.00 -5.89
C HIS A 211 4.48 11.28 -5.16
N GLY A 212 3.71 11.16 -4.07
CA GLY A 212 3.41 12.23 -3.14
C GLY A 212 4.39 12.31 -1.95
N PRO A 213 4.20 13.27 -1.05
CA PRO A 213 5.04 13.44 0.13
C PRO A 213 4.86 12.32 1.17
N LYS A 214 5.90 12.07 1.96
CA LYS A 214 5.81 11.31 3.21
C LYS A 214 5.07 12.14 4.26
N GLY A 215 4.46 11.47 5.25
CA GLY A 215 3.79 12.15 6.38
C GLY A 215 2.32 12.50 6.12
N VAL A 216 1.74 12.05 5.01
CA VAL A 216 0.32 12.15 4.71
C VAL A 216 -0.21 10.90 4.04
N GLY A 217 -1.41 10.48 4.44
CA GLY A 217 -2.23 9.46 3.83
C GLY A 217 -3.70 9.84 3.96
N ALA A 218 -4.57 8.92 3.65
CA ALA A 218 -6.00 9.14 3.80
C ALA A 218 -6.76 7.85 4.10
N LEU A 219 -7.86 7.99 4.79
CA LEU A 219 -8.90 6.98 4.96
C LEU A 219 -10.16 7.44 4.22
N TRP A 220 -10.61 6.66 3.26
CA TRP A 220 -11.95 6.81 2.69
C TRP A 220 -12.92 5.94 3.50
N VAL A 221 -14.06 6.52 3.84
CA VAL A 221 -15.12 5.91 4.65
C VAL A 221 -16.42 6.01 3.86
N ARG A 222 -17.07 4.87 3.61
CA ARG A 222 -18.38 4.82 2.95
C ARG A 222 -19.42 5.56 3.80
N GLU A 223 -20.36 6.20 3.16
CA GLU A 223 -21.53 6.81 3.81
C GLU A 223 -22.29 5.76 4.65
N GLY A 224 -22.66 6.16 5.88
CA GLY A 224 -23.33 5.27 6.83
C GLY A 224 -22.41 4.39 7.67
N VAL A 225 -21.10 4.35 7.39
CA VAL A 225 -20.12 3.69 8.26
C VAL A 225 -19.71 4.63 9.39
N GLU A 226 -19.93 4.21 10.62
CA GLU A 226 -19.55 4.97 11.81
C GLU A 226 -18.20 4.52 12.36
N LEU A 227 -17.34 5.49 12.66
CA LEU A 227 -16.03 5.26 13.29
C LEU A 227 -15.94 6.05 14.60
N GLU A 228 -15.38 5.40 15.61
CA GLU A 228 -14.91 6.12 16.80
C GLU A 228 -13.65 6.91 16.45
N PRO A 229 -13.53 8.18 16.86
CA PRO A 229 -12.31 8.95 16.63
C PRO A 229 -11.08 8.28 17.25
N LEU A 230 -9.98 8.17 16.49
CA LEU A 230 -8.70 7.72 17.03
C LEU A 230 -7.98 8.85 17.77
N LEU A 231 -8.06 10.08 17.24
CA LEU A 231 -7.42 11.27 17.79
C LEU A 231 -8.49 12.28 18.20
N HIS A 232 -8.54 12.60 19.49
CA HIS A 232 -9.43 13.57 20.07
C HIS A 232 -8.76 14.95 20.18
N GLY A 233 -9.52 16.05 20.06
CA GLY A 233 -8.97 17.41 20.18
C GLY A 233 -9.83 18.48 19.51
N GLY A 234 -9.25 19.29 18.66
CA GLY A 234 -9.85 20.53 18.10
C GLY A 234 -10.93 20.35 17.03
N GLY A 235 -11.47 19.16 16.83
CA GLY A 235 -12.63 18.94 15.95
C GLY A 235 -12.33 18.96 14.44
N GLN A 236 -11.06 18.88 14.04
CA GLN A 236 -10.68 18.78 12.63
C GLN A 236 -11.25 17.50 12.00
N GLU A 237 -11.34 17.48 10.68
CA GLU A 237 -11.90 16.35 9.92
C GLU A 237 -13.30 15.95 10.44
N GLY A 238 -14.17 16.93 10.68
CA GLY A 238 -15.52 16.68 11.18
C GLY A 238 -15.58 16.12 12.61
N GLY A 239 -14.53 16.29 13.41
CA GLY A 239 -14.41 15.73 14.77
C GLY A 239 -13.92 14.28 14.80
N LEU A 240 -13.75 13.65 13.65
CA LEU A 240 -13.36 12.24 13.55
C LEU A 240 -11.85 12.03 13.60
N ARG A 241 -11.07 13.06 13.18
CA ARG A 241 -9.60 12.99 13.26
C ARG A 241 -9.06 14.39 13.61
N SER A 242 -8.85 14.63 14.88
CA SER A 242 -8.32 15.91 15.36
C SER A 242 -6.82 16.07 15.04
N GLY A 243 -6.39 17.33 14.96
CA GLY A 243 -5.02 17.74 14.65
C GLY A 243 -4.97 18.62 13.40
N THR A 244 -4.23 19.73 13.51
CA THR A 244 -4.08 20.69 12.41
C THR A 244 -3.52 20.00 11.17
N LEU A 245 -4.25 20.08 10.06
CA LEU A 245 -3.76 19.57 8.77
C LEU A 245 -2.65 20.45 8.22
N SER A 246 -1.71 19.85 7.53
CA SER A 246 -0.66 20.55 6.77
C SER A 246 -1.16 20.84 5.35
N PRO A 247 -1.44 22.08 4.96
CA PRO A 247 -1.84 22.41 3.60
C PRO A 247 -0.78 21.98 2.56
N ALA A 248 0.51 22.06 2.91
CA ALA A 248 1.60 21.62 2.07
C ALA A 248 1.52 20.11 1.74
N LEU A 249 1.37 19.28 2.77
CA LEU A 249 1.30 17.82 2.57
C LEU A 249 0.02 17.42 1.84
N CYS A 250 -1.12 18.04 2.18
CA CYS A 250 -2.39 17.77 1.49
C CYS A 250 -2.31 18.19 0.01
N ALA A 251 -1.82 19.40 -0.30
CA ALA A 251 -1.65 19.86 -1.68
C ALA A 251 -0.71 18.97 -2.50
N GLY A 252 0.41 18.53 -1.90
CA GLY A 252 1.33 17.59 -2.52
C GLY A 252 0.69 16.23 -2.79
N PHE A 253 -0.16 15.73 -1.88
CA PHE A 253 -0.89 14.48 -2.09
C PHE A 253 -1.94 14.64 -3.21
N GLY A 254 -2.73 15.73 -3.20
CA GLY A 254 -3.71 16.01 -4.26
C GLY A 254 -3.05 16.09 -5.63
N ALA A 255 -1.94 16.83 -5.75
CA ALA A 255 -1.19 16.94 -7.02
C ALA A 255 -0.64 15.58 -7.49
N ALA A 256 -0.10 14.77 -6.57
CA ALA A 256 0.37 13.42 -6.89
C ALA A 256 -0.79 12.50 -7.35
N ALA A 257 -1.94 12.56 -6.71
CA ALA A 257 -3.13 11.80 -7.06
C ALA A 257 -3.67 12.20 -8.44
N LYS A 258 -3.75 13.50 -8.73
CA LYS A 258 -4.13 14.03 -10.04
C LYS A 258 -3.17 13.57 -11.14
N LEU A 259 -1.86 13.70 -10.90
CA LEU A 259 -0.83 13.25 -11.85
C LEU A 259 -0.95 11.74 -12.11
N MET A 260 -1.13 10.96 -11.06
CA MET A 260 -1.32 9.50 -11.14
C MET A 260 -2.54 9.14 -12.00
N LEU A 261 -3.67 9.82 -11.80
CA LEU A 261 -4.87 9.60 -12.59
C LEU A 261 -4.63 9.90 -14.07
N ASN A 262 -3.98 11.04 -14.37
CA ASN A 262 -3.71 11.48 -15.74
C ASN A 262 -2.70 10.57 -16.48
N ARG A 263 -1.78 9.95 -15.75
CA ARG A 263 -0.73 9.09 -16.33
C ARG A 263 -0.98 7.59 -16.16
N ARG A 264 -2.14 7.18 -15.63
CA ARG A 264 -2.43 5.80 -15.25
C ARG A 264 -2.11 4.79 -16.35
N GLU A 265 -2.55 5.05 -17.57
CA GLU A 265 -2.32 4.14 -18.71
C GLU A 265 -0.87 4.13 -19.18
N GLU A 266 -0.20 5.28 -19.13
CA GLU A 266 1.20 5.40 -19.49
C GLU A 266 2.09 4.67 -18.46
N ASP A 267 1.84 4.92 -17.17
CA ASP A 267 2.57 4.28 -16.08
C ASP A 267 2.34 2.75 -16.07
N HIS A 268 1.11 2.32 -16.35
CA HIS A 268 0.81 0.89 -16.48
C HIS A 268 1.58 0.24 -17.63
N ARG A 269 1.51 0.83 -18.85
CA ARG A 269 2.26 0.32 -20.00
C ARG A 269 3.77 0.34 -19.78
N HIS A 270 4.27 1.35 -19.07
CA HIS A 270 5.69 1.42 -18.71
C HIS A 270 6.08 0.30 -17.75
N ALA A 271 5.31 0.06 -16.68
CA ALA A 271 5.54 -1.03 -15.74
C ALA A 271 5.52 -2.42 -16.43
N GLU A 272 4.58 -2.63 -17.38
CA GLU A 272 4.49 -3.85 -18.19
C GLU A 272 5.75 -4.07 -19.05
N ARG A 273 6.27 -3.00 -19.69
CA ARG A 273 7.54 -3.08 -20.46
C ARG A 273 8.72 -3.43 -19.57
N LEU A 274 8.86 -2.73 -18.45
CA LEU A 274 9.93 -3.02 -17.48
C LEU A 274 9.85 -4.44 -16.96
N TRP A 275 8.66 -4.92 -16.66
CA TRP A 275 8.44 -6.31 -16.22
C TRP A 275 8.87 -7.33 -17.29
N ALA A 276 8.48 -7.13 -18.54
CA ALA A 276 8.85 -8.02 -19.63
C ALA A 276 10.37 -8.10 -19.81
N MET A 277 11.08 -7.01 -19.54
CA MET A 277 12.54 -6.93 -19.61
C MET A 277 13.24 -7.49 -18.36
N ALA A 278 12.57 -7.44 -17.20
CA ALA A 278 13.20 -7.72 -15.91
C ALA A 278 13.68 -9.18 -15.75
N LEU A 279 13.03 -10.11 -16.42
CA LEU A 279 13.36 -11.53 -16.28
C LEU A 279 14.49 -11.98 -17.21
N ALA A 280 14.75 -11.27 -18.32
CA ALA A 280 15.74 -11.64 -19.32
C ALA A 280 17.22 -11.56 -18.84
N PRO A 281 17.62 -10.55 -18.04
CA PRO A 281 18.99 -10.45 -17.51
C PRO A 281 19.28 -11.37 -16.33
N LEU A 282 18.26 -11.99 -15.75
CA LEU A 282 18.44 -12.90 -14.62
C LEU A 282 18.87 -14.27 -15.11
N GLY A 283 20.01 -14.75 -14.64
CA GLY A 283 20.53 -16.06 -14.94
C GLY A 283 19.67 -17.19 -14.37
N ALA A 284 20.05 -18.42 -14.71
CA ALA A 284 19.39 -19.62 -14.17
C ALA A 284 19.48 -19.68 -12.64
N GLY A 285 18.41 -20.15 -12.01
CA GLY A 285 18.36 -20.35 -10.55
C GLY A 285 17.63 -19.26 -9.77
N TRP A 286 17.18 -18.18 -10.42
CA TRP A 286 16.23 -17.24 -9.82
C TRP A 286 14.80 -17.77 -9.98
N GLU A 287 14.06 -17.74 -8.89
CA GLU A 287 12.67 -18.14 -8.82
C GLU A 287 11.78 -16.99 -8.34
N LEU A 288 10.63 -16.80 -9.00
CA LEU A 288 9.64 -15.78 -8.63
C LEU A 288 8.88 -16.22 -7.37
N ASN A 289 8.67 -15.30 -6.43
CA ASN A 289 7.83 -15.51 -5.27
C ASN A 289 6.41 -14.96 -5.52
N GLY A 290 5.41 -15.78 -5.20
CA GLY A 290 3.99 -15.47 -5.42
C GLY A 290 3.54 -15.65 -6.87
N SER A 291 2.27 -15.34 -7.15
CA SER A 291 1.64 -15.52 -8.46
C SER A 291 2.36 -14.75 -9.56
N ALA A 292 2.60 -15.40 -10.69
CA ALA A 292 3.07 -14.74 -11.93
C ALA A 292 1.93 -14.05 -12.69
N LEU A 293 0.70 -14.51 -12.51
CA LEU A 293 -0.48 -14.06 -13.25
C LEU A 293 -1.19 -12.90 -12.53
N TYR A 294 -1.53 -13.10 -11.25
CA TYR A 294 -2.29 -12.13 -10.45
C TYR A 294 -1.35 -11.25 -9.65
N ARG A 295 -0.65 -10.33 -10.33
CA ARG A 295 0.30 -9.43 -9.67
C ARG A 295 0.43 -8.05 -10.32
N TYR A 296 0.82 -7.08 -9.51
CA TYR A 296 1.31 -5.79 -9.98
C TYR A 296 2.73 -5.92 -10.52
N ARG A 297 2.93 -5.60 -11.78
CA ARG A 297 4.19 -5.83 -12.51
C ARG A 297 5.28 -4.76 -12.29
N GLY A 298 5.07 -3.84 -11.38
CA GLY A 298 6.12 -2.94 -10.84
C GLY A 298 6.79 -3.49 -9.57
N ASN A 299 6.53 -4.76 -9.22
CA ASN A 299 7.11 -5.45 -8.08
C ASN A 299 7.68 -6.80 -8.52
N LEU A 300 8.99 -6.99 -8.37
CA LEU A 300 9.69 -8.24 -8.64
C LEU A 300 10.29 -8.75 -7.33
N ASN A 301 9.66 -9.78 -6.75
CA ASN A 301 10.20 -10.51 -5.59
C ASN A 301 10.69 -11.86 -6.06
N ILE A 302 12.00 -12.09 -5.95
CA ILE A 302 12.68 -13.28 -6.45
C ILE A 302 13.62 -13.84 -5.39
N ARG A 303 13.87 -15.16 -5.46
CA ARG A 303 14.81 -15.86 -4.61
C ARG A 303 15.84 -16.63 -5.43
N ARG A 304 17.02 -16.77 -4.88
CA ARG A 304 18.04 -17.68 -5.41
C ARG A 304 18.70 -18.40 -4.25
N ARG A 305 18.61 -19.72 -4.23
CA ARG A 305 19.13 -20.55 -3.14
C ARG A 305 20.60 -20.26 -2.88
N GLY A 306 20.97 -20.02 -1.63
CA GLY A 306 22.34 -19.77 -1.20
C GLY A 306 22.79 -18.30 -1.28
N VAL A 307 22.01 -17.42 -1.90
CA VAL A 307 22.31 -15.99 -1.94
C VAL A 307 21.97 -15.34 -0.58
N ASP A 308 22.88 -14.52 -0.08
CA ASP A 308 22.67 -13.64 1.07
C ASP A 308 22.33 -12.23 0.58
N PRO A 309 21.09 -11.75 0.77
CA PRO A 309 20.67 -10.41 0.34
C PRO A 309 21.43 -9.27 1.01
N ALA A 310 21.87 -9.42 2.26
CA ALA A 310 22.63 -8.38 2.96
C ALA A 310 24.02 -8.20 2.31
N ARG A 311 24.70 -9.31 2.03
CA ARG A 311 25.96 -9.31 1.29
C ARG A 311 25.75 -8.77 -0.13
N LEU A 312 24.67 -9.20 -0.81
CA LEU A 312 24.36 -8.76 -2.17
C LEU A 312 24.18 -7.23 -2.24
N MET A 313 23.43 -6.63 -1.29
CA MET A 313 23.29 -5.16 -1.18
C MET A 313 24.62 -4.47 -0.90
N ALA A 314 25.50 -5.06 -0.11
CA ALA A 314 26.84 -4.53 0.16
C ALA A 314 27.75 -4.57 -1.07
N ASP A 315 27.63 -5.62 -1.88
CA ASP A 315 28.43 -5.83 -3.10
C ASP A 315 27.94 -4.95 -4.27
N VAL A 316 26.63 -4.63 -4.32
CA VAL A 316 25.97 -3.89 -5.41
C VAL A 316 25.51 -2.51 -4.93
N ARG A 317 26.41 -1.69 -4.36
CA ARG A 317 26.08 -0.37 -3.77
C ARG A 317 25.52 0.66 -4.77
N ARG A 318 25.66 0.40 -6.06
CA ARG A 318 25.09 1.24 -7.13
C ARG A 318 23.59 1.03 -7.32
N VAL A 319 22.99 0.03 -6.69
CA VAL A 319 21.55 -0.28 -6.80
C VAL A 319 20.94 -0.27 -5.41
N ALA A 320 19.89 0.53 -5.23
CA ALA A 320 19.09 0.55 -4.03
C ALA A 320 17.88 -0.39 -4.19
N PHE A 321 17.87 -1.51 -3.49
CA PHE A 321 16.80 -2.51 -3.45
C PHE A 321 16.66 -3.07 -2.03
N SER A 322 15.66 -3.88 -1.77
CA SER A 322 15.41 -4.45 -0.44
C SER A 322 15.63 -5.96 -0.41
N ALA A 323 15.98 -6.49 0.75
CA ALA A 323 15.76 -7.91 1.05
C ALA A 323 14.26 -8.24 0.90
N GLY A 324 13.91 -9.51 0.74
CA GLY A 324 12.52 -9.95 0.51
C GLY A 324 11.49 -9.36 1.49
N SER A 325 11.95 -8.93 2.68
CA SER A 325 11.15 -8.18 3.66
C SER A 325 11.80 -6.84 4.00
N ALA A 326 11.29 -5.74 3.48
CA ALA A 326 11.79 -4.41 3.79
C ALA A 326 11.61 -4.02 5.28
N CYS A 327 10.52 -4.47 5.91
CA CYS A 327 10.23 -4.16 7.32
C CYS A 327 11.03 -5.02 8.32
N ALA A 328 11.55 -6.17 7.90
CA ALA A 328 12.33 -7.08 8.75
C ALA A 328 13.85 -6.87 8.63
N SER A 329 14.33 -5.97 7.78
CA SER A 329 15.76 -5.75 7.51
C SER A 329 16.60 -5.36 8.76
N GLY A 330 15.95 -4.96 9.86
CA GLY A 330 16.62 -4.72 11.14
C GLY A 330 16.45 -5.82 12.21
N SER A 331 15.53 -6.78 12.00
CA SER A 331 15.17 -7.77 13.05
C SER A 331 15.85 -9.15 12.84
N GLY A 332 16.48 -9.40 11.72
CA GLY A 332 17.06 -10.71 11.37
C GLY A 332 16.02 -11.84 11.20
N ARG A 333 14.71 -11.53 11.29
CA ARG A 333 13.63 -12.51 11.12
C ARG A 333 13.26 -12.66 9.66
N PRO A 334 12.95 -13.89 9.19
CA PRO A 334 12.40 -14.08 7.84
C PRO A 334 11.09 -13.35 7.66
N SER A 335 10.78 -12.96 6.42
CA SER A 335 9.49 -12.36 6.06
C SER A 335 8.32 -13.27 6.46
N HIS A 336 7.33 -12.72 7.16
CA HIS A 336 6.09 -13.43 7.45
C HIS A 336 5.29 -13.72 6.18
N VAL A 337 5.34 -12.83 5.17
CA VAL A 337 4.68 -13.01 3.87
C VAL A 337 5.27 -14.19 3.13
N LEU A 338 6.61 -14.26 3.02
CA LEU A 338 7.29 -15.35 2.33
C LEU A 338 7.08 -16.71 3.05
N ARG A 339 6.98 -16.69 4.38
CA ARG A 339 6.61 -17.89 5.16
C ARG A 339 5.15 -18.27 4.95
N ALA A 340 4.25 -17.30 4.87
CA ALA A 340 2.82 -17.53 4.64
C ALA A 340 2.54 -18.20 3.28
N ILE A 341 3.36 -17.93 2.27
CA ILE A 341 3.29 -18.63 0.97
C ILE A 341 4.03 -19.97 0.95
N GLY A 342 4.48 -20.47 2.10
CA GLY A 342 5.08 -21.81 2.26
C GLY A 342 6.60 -21.88 2.08
N LEU A 343 7.31 -20.76 1.93
CA LEU A 343 8.78 -20.80 1.83
C LEU A 343 9.41 -21.17 3.18
N LYS A 344 10.42 -22.01 3.13
CA LYS A 344 11.27 -22.31 4.28
C LYS A 344 12.10 -21.07 4.64
N ASP A 345 12.52 -20.98 5.90
CA ASP A 345 13.31 -19.84 6.40
C ASP A 345 14.56 -19.55 5.54
N ALA A 346 15.24 -20.58 5.05
CA ALA A 346 16.41 -20.43 4.19
C ALA A 346 16.04 -19.79 2.82
N GLU A 347 14.93 -20.18 2.23
CA GLU A 347 14.43 -19.65 0.96
C GLU A 347 13.94 -18.20 1.13
N ALA A 348 13.20 -17.93 2.21
CA ALA A 348 12.76 -16.59 2.55
C ALA A 348 13.94 -15.63 2.79
N ARG A 349 15.02 -16.11 3.44
CA ARG A 349 16.24 -15.33 3.66
C ARG A 349 17.07 -15.11 2.39
N SER A 350 16.92 -15.93 1.37
CA SER A 350 17.59 -15.81 0.06
C SER A 350 16.76 -15.06 -0.98
N SER A 351 15.76 -14.30 -0.53
CA SER A 351 14.86 -13.53 -1.37
C SER A 351 15.21 -12.05 -1.38
N ILE A 352 15.07 -11.40 -2.55
CA ILE A 352 15.19 -9.96 -2.74
C ILE A 352 13.92 -9.40 -3.36
N ARG A 353 13.65 -8.12 -3.09
CA ARG A 353 12.55 -7.39 -3.70
C ARG A 353 13.09 -6.19 -4.47
N LEU A 354 12.67 -6.09 -5.73
CA LEU A 354 12.96 -4.99 -6.64
C LEU A 354 11.64 -4.29 -6.99
N GLY A 355 11.59 -2.99 -6.80
CA GLY A 355 10.43 -2.19 -7.12
C GLY A 355 10.77 -1.09 -8.09
N PHE A 356 10.05 -1.01 -9.19
CA PHE A 356 10.28 -0.05 -10.25
C PHE A 356 8.96 0.57 -10.75
N GLY A 357 9.06 1.66 -11.51
CA GLY A 357 7.89 2.38 -12.01
C GLY A 357 8.27 3.62 -12.79
N ARG A 358 7.42 4.65 -12.74
CA ARG A 358 7.41 5.86 -13.59
C ARG A 358 8.77 6.43 -13.98
N TYR A 359 9.69 6.54 -13.04
CA TYR A 359 11.00 7.19 -13.26
C TYR A 359 12.15 6.19 -13.43
N THR A 360 11.89 4.89 -13.44
CA THR A 360 12.89 3.86 -13.73
C THR A 360 13.06 3.74 -15.23
N THR A 361 14.26 3.91 -15.75
CA THR A 361 14.54 3.68 -17.17
C THR A 361 14.81 2.20 -17.46
N GLU A 362 14.67 1.81 -18.73
CA GLU A 362 14.97 0.46 -19.19
C GLU A 362 16.45 0.11 -18.97
N ASP A 363 17.35 1.04 -19.29
CA ASP A 363 18.79 0.89 -19.09
C ASP A 363 19.18 0.74 -17.62
N GLU A 364 18.56 1.52 -16.72
CA GLU A 364 18.76 1.38 -15.27
C GLU A 364 18.34 0.00 -14.78
N LEU A 365 17.17 -0.50 -15.23
CA LEU A 365 16.68 -1.81 -14.82
C LEU A 365 17.61 -2.93 -15.29
N VAL A 366 17.97 -2.94 -16.58
CA VAL A 366 18.86 -3.97 -17.15
C VAL A 366 20.22 -3.93 -16.46
N THR A 367 20.80 -2.72 -16.30
CA THR A 367 22.07 -2.55 -15.61
C THR A 367 22.02 -3.08 -14.18
N ALA A 368 20.98 -2.73 -13.44
CA ALA A 368 20.82 -3.18 -12.05
C ALA A 368 20.70 -4.70 -11.94
N LEU A 369 19.87 -5.32 -12.77
CA LEU A 369 19.67 -6.77 -12.76
C LEU A 369 20.92 -7.52 -13.15
N THR A 370 21.67 -7.03 -14.16
CA THR A 370 22.97 -7.61 -14.54
C THR A 370 23.99 -7.54 -13.40
N LEU A 371 24.06 -6.42 -12.70
CA LEU A 371 24.95 -6.27 -11.54
C LEU A 371 24.55 -7.19 -10.38
N ILE A 372 23.25 -7.32 -10.12
CA ILE A 372 22.71 -8.20 -9.07
C ILE A 372 23.02 -9.66 -9.39
N ASP A 373 22.75 -10.09 -10.62
CA ASP A 373 23.00 -11.48 -11.04
C ASP A 373 24.48 -11.84 -10.98
N ALA A 374 25.35 -11.00 -11.53
CA ALA A 374 26.79 -11.20 -11.46
C ALA A 374 27.34 -11.24 -10.01
N ALA A 375 26.76 -10.45 -9.10
CA ALA A 375 27.15 -10.49 -7.69
C ALA A 375 26.62 -11.76 -6.99
N ALA A 376 25.43 -12.22 -7.36
CA ALA A 376 24.88 -13.48 -6.86
C ALA A 376 25.71 -14.69 -7.31
N GLU A 377 26.15 -14.72 -8.59
CA GLU A 377 27.06 -15.73 -9.11
C GLU A 377 28.36 -15.79 -8.28
N ARG A 378 29.01 -14.66 -8.05
CA ARG A 378 30.24 -14.59 -7.21
C ARG A 378 30.04 -15.05 -5.77
N GLN A 379 28.81 -14.95 -5.22
CA GLN A 379 28.51 -15.50 -3.89
C GLN A 379 28.43 -17.01 -3.88
N LEU A 380 27.93 -17.60 -4.97
CA LEU A 380 27.69 -19.03 -5.10
C LEU A 380 28.92 -19.78 -5.58
N ASP A 381 29.76 -19.15 -6.38
CA ASP A 381 31.05 -19.69 -6.86
C ASP A 381 32.16 -18.66 -6.59
N PRO A 382 32.85 -18.76 -5.42
CA PRO A 382 33.95 -17.85 -5.08
C PRO A 382 35.17 -17.96 -6.02
N ALA A 383 35.21 -18.94 -6.96
CA ALA A 383 36.28 -19.09 -7.92
C ALA A 383 36.12 -18.23 -9.20
N ILE A 384 34.98 -17.59 -9.36
CA ILE A 384 34.66 -16.58 -10.38
C ILE A 384 34.84 -15.15 -9.80
#